data_4a6aacd5aa834084a70ddbedfbdaf96a
#
_entry.id   4a6aacd5aa834084a70ddbedfbdaf96a
#
_cell.length_a   1.000
_cell.length_b   1.000
_cell.length_c   1.000
_cell.angle_alpha   90.00
_cell.angle_beta   90.00
_cell.angle_gamma   90.00
#
_symmetry.space_group_name_H-M   'P 1'
#
loop_
_entity.id
_entity.type
_entity.pdbx_description
1 polymer ?
#
loop_
_entity_poly.entity_id
_entity_poly.type
_entity_poly.pdbx_seq_one_letter_code
_entity_poly.pdbx_strand_id
1 'polypeptide(L)'
;GSNKKMAIRVGINGFGRMGKLGFRAGWGSPEYEIVHVNEIKGDAACQAHLLEFDSVHGRWYRDQIGSRSDALIVGGQEVGFSMGATLEDVDWGAKGVDLVVDCTGRFKTAEALQPYFEQGVKKVVVSAPVPSPALNLVYGVNDHLYDPAVHEIVTAASCTTNCLAPVVKVMHEKIGILRGSMTTIHDITNTQTIVDKGHKDLRRARALGHSLIPTTTGSAKAITQIFPELTGKLNGHAVRVPLLNASLTDFVFEAAR
;
A
#
# COMPACT_ATOMS: atom_id res chain seq x y z
N GLY A 1 13.17 23.69 -29.14
CA GLY A 1 11.98 23.41 -28.39
C GLY A 1 12.23 22.25 -27.46
N SER A 2 12.26 22.46 -26.15
CA SER A 2 12.34 21.39 -25.16
C SER A 2 11.06 20.57 -25.28
N ASN A 3 11.17 19.30 -25.67
CA ASN A 3 10.10 18.32 -25.47
C ASN A 3 9.85 18.19 -23.97
N LYS A 4 8.94 18.98 -23.43
CA LYS A 4 8.45 18.82 -22.06
C LYS A 4 7.72 17.47 -22.05
N LYS A 5 8.38 16.44 -21.50
CA LYS A 5 7.77 15.12 -21.31
C LYS A 5 6.48 15.36 -20.53
N MET A 6 5.33 14.99 -21.09
CA MET A 6 4.08 15.12 -20.35
C MET A 6 4.18 14.32 -19.06
N ALA A 7 3.82 14.93 -17.93
CA ALA A 7 3.81 14.25 -16.65
C ALA A 7 2.80 13.08 -16.68
N ILE A 8 3.15 11.97 -16.06
CA ILE A 8 2.24 10.83 -15.91
C ILE A 8 1.06 11.26 -15.05
N ARG A 9 -0.16 11.04 -15.51
CA ARG A 9 -1.39 11.40 -14.80
C ARG A 9 -1.82 10.24 -13.91
N VAL A 10 -1.81 10.51 -12.60
CA VAL A 10 -2.05 9.49 -11.56
C VAL A 10 -3.42 9.67 -10.93
N GLY A 11 -4.17 8.57 -10.84
CA GLY A 11 -5.36 8.45 -10.03
C GLY A 11 -5.09 7.64 -8.75
N ILE A 12 -5.73 7.98 -7.65
CA ILE A 12 -5.68 7.19 -6.41
C ILE A 12 -7.08 6.65 -6.14
N ASN A 13 -7.22 5.33 -6.07
CA ASN A 13 -8.45 4.66 -5.67
C ASN A 13 -8.31 4.10 -4.25
N GLY A 14 -9.19 4.54 -3.36
CA GLY A 14 -9.07 4.31 -1.92
C GLY A 14 -8.22 5.38 -1.24
N PHE A 15 -8.88 6.28 -0.53
CA PHE A 15 -8.25 7.42 0.12
C PHE A 15 -8.26 7.30 1.65
N GLY A 16 -8.09 6.05 2.11
CA GLY A 16 -7.81 5.73 3.49
C GLY A 16 -6.38 6.14 3.89
N ARG A 17 -5.84 5.46 4.88
CA ARG A 17 -4.50 5.74 5.43
C ARG A 17 -3.41 5.73 4.35
N MET A 18 -3.32 4.63 3.57
CA MET A 18 -2.27 4.48 2.55
C MET A 18 -2.45 5.45 1.38
N GLY A 19 -3.68 5.64 0.90
CA GLY A 19 -3.95 6.60 -0.17
C GLY A 19 -3.58 8.02 0.19
N LYS A 20 -3.93 8.49 1.42
CA LYS A 20 -3.58 9.84 1.88
C LYS A 20 -2.08 10.03 2.08
N LEU A 21 -1.40 9.07 2.68
CA LEU A 21 0.05 9.19 2.90
C LEU A 21 0.81 9.09 1.57
N GLY A 22 0.36 8.24 0.65
CA GLY A 22 0.88 8.21 -0.71
C GLY A 22 0.66 9.53 -1.45
N PHE A 23 -0.52 10.13 -1.31
CA PHE A 23 -0.82 11.44 -1.85
C PHE A 23 0.13 12.51 -1.30
N ARG A 24 0.29 12.61 0.02
CA ARG A 24 1.20 13.57 0.64
C ARG A 24 2.65 13.39 0.17
N ALA A 25 3.11 12.14 0.10
CA ALA A 25 4.48 11.83 -0.31
C ALA A 25 4.75 12.15 -1.78
N GLY A 26 3.73 11.96 -2.64
CA GLY A 26 3.86 12.18 -4.08
C GLY A 26 3.49 13.57 -4.55
N TRP A 27 2.90 14.40 -3.70
CA TRP A 27 2.45 15.73 -4.08
C TRP A 27 3.60 16.64 -4.51
N GLY A 28 3.44 17.29 -5.66
CA GLY A 28 4.47 18.17 -6.21
C GLY A 28 5.64 17.46 -6.90
N SER A 29 5.53 16.16 -7.17
CA SER A 29 6.52 15.44 -7.99
C SER A 29 6.65 16.08 -9.38
N PRO A 30 7.88 16.23 -9.91
CA PRO A 30 8.07 16.70 -11.28
C PRO A 30 7.79 15.63 -12.35
N GLU A 31 7.65 14.36 -11.96
CA GLU A 31 7.52 13.21 -12.87
C GLU A 31 6.07 12.84 -13.15
N TYR A 32 5.17 13.14 -12.23
CA TYR A 32 3.76 12.81 -12.34
C TYR A 32 2.88 13.84 -11.64
N GLU A 33 1.61 13.82 -11.99
CA GLU A 33 0.58 14.68 -11.43
C GLU A 33 -0.57 13.83 -10.90
N ILE A 34 -0.96 14.03 -9.63
CA ILE A 34 -2.15 13.39 -9.07
C ILE A 34 -3.38 14.20 -9.49
N VAL A 35 -4.22 13.61 -10.34
CA VAL A 35 -5.32 14.32 -10.99
C VAL A 35 -6.70 13.92 -10.48
N HIS A 36 -6.83 12.75 -9.86
CA HIS A 36 -8.11 12.25 -9.36
C HIS A 36 -7.95 11.34 -8.15
N VAL A 37 -8.89 11.44 -7.23
CA VAL A 37 -9.00 10.59 -6.05
C VAL A 37 -10.43 10.04 -5.96
N ASN A 38 -10.56 8.75 -5.66
CA ASN A 38 -11.84 8.11 -5.36
C ASN A 38 -11.84 7.54 -3.95
N GLU A 39 -12.91 7.79 -3.18
CA GLU A 39 -13.11 7.21 -1.85
C GLU A 39 -14.60 7.04 -1.56
N ILE A 40 -14.99 5.87 -1.06
CA ILE A 40 -16.41 5.53 -0.83
C ILE A 40 -16.95 5.99 0.52
N LYS A 41 -16.09 6.40 1.43
CA LYS A 41 -16.47 6.79 2.80
C LYS A 41 -16.07 8.22 3.10
N GLY A 42 -17.05 9.05 3.32
CA GLY A 42 -16.87 10.48 3.55
C GLY A 42 -16.74 11.27 2.25
N ASP A 43 -17.40 12.41 2.21
CA ASP A 43 -17.39 13.34 1.08
C ASP A 43 -16.04 14.07 0.92
N ALA A 44 -15.94 14.91 -0.09
CA ALA A 44 -14.73 15.68 -0.37
C ALA A 44 -14.30 16.55 0.82
N ALA A 45 -15.23 17.11 1.57
CA ALA A 45 -14.92 17.92 2.75
C ALA A 45 -14.30 17.07 3.86
N CYS A 46 -14.85 15.89 4.12
CA CYS A 46 -14.28 14.92 5.06
C CYS A 46 -12.87 14.49 4.62
N GLN A 47 -12.68 14.20 3.34
CA GLN A 47 -11.39 13.77 2.83
C GLN A 47 -10.34 14.90 2.86
N ALA A 48 -10.73 16.14 2.58
CA ALA A 48 -9.86 17.31 2.72
C ALA A 48 -9.41 17.49 4.18
N HIS A 49 -10.33 17.38 5.13
CA HIS A 49 -10.02 17.45 6.56
C HIS A 49 -9.02 16.36 6.97
N LEU A 50 -9.27 15.09 6.60
CA LEU A 50 -8.40 13.97 6.92
C LEU A 50 -7.07 13.97 6.12
N LEU A 51 -7.00 14.73 5.02
CA LEU A 51 -5.75 14.95 4.30
C LEU A 51 -4.89 16.00 5.01
N GLU A 52 -5.49 17.05 5.57
CA GLU A 52 -4.77 18.06 6.35
C GLU A 52 -4.35 17.54 7.72
N PHE A 53 -5.24 16.87 8.44
CA PHE A 53 -5.01 16.43 9.82
C PHE A 53 -4.77 14.93 9.87
N ASP A 54 -3.60 14.53 10.35
CA ASP A 54 -3.24 13.13 10.55
C ASP A 54 -2.78 12.90 12.00
N SER A 55 -3.36 11.88 12.64
CA SER A 55 -3.10 11.59 14.06
C SER A 55 -1.65 11.17 14.37
N VAL A 56 -0.89 10.74 13.34
CA VAL A 56 0.50 10.32 13.46
C VAL A 56 1.45 11.35 12.89
N HIS A 57 1.16 11.85 11.68
CA HIS A 57 2.06 12.71 10.92
C HIS A 57 1.70 14.21 11.03
N GLY A 58 0.64 14.55 11.79
CA GLY A 58 0.25 15.94 12.04
C GLY A 58 -0.34 16.63 10.81
N ARG A 59 -0.37 17.98 10.88
CA ARG A 59 -0.93 18.81 9.82
C ARG A 59 0.00 18.91 8.62
N TRP A 60 -0.62 18.85 7.43
CA TRP A 60 0.05 18.98 6.15
C TRP A 60 -0.63 20.07 5.31
N TYR A 61 0.14 20.90 4.61
CA TYR A 61 -0.35 22.04 3.84
C TYR A 61 -1.31 22.94 4.65
N ARG A 62 -0.89 23.26 5.86
CA ARG A 62 -1.68 24.00 6.86
C ARG A 62 -2.48 25.15 6.25
N ASP A 63 -3.80 25.15 6.46
CA ASP A 63 -4.75 26.15 5.99
C ASP A 63 -4.79 26.35 4.45
N GLN A 64 -4.22 25.40 3.68
CA GLN A 64 -4.21 25.43 2.22
C GLN A 64 -4.94 24.23 1.61
N ILE A 65 -5.67 23.45 2.41
CA ILE A 65 -6.49 22.34 1.96
C ILE A 65 -7.95 22.70 2.08
N GLY A 66 -8.68 22.53 1.00
CA GLY A 66 -10.12 22.75 0.91
C GLY A 66 -10.78 21.73 0.01
N SER A 67 -12.06 21.91 -0.24
CA SER A 67 -12.83 21.04 -1.11
C SER A 67 -13.96 21.77 -1.83
N ARG A 68 -14.41 21.17 -2.93
CA ARG A 68 -15.73 21.35 -3.55
C ARG A 68 -16.42 19.97 -3.53
N SER A 69 -17.66 19.90 -4.00
CA SER A 69 -18.41 18.63 -4.02
C SER A 69 -17.70 17.49 -4.79
N ASP A 70 -16.95 17.84 -5.81
CA ASP A 70 -16.32 16.94 -6.77
C ASP A 70 -14.79 17.12 -6.87
N ALA A 71 -14.20 17.86 -5.94
CA ALA A 71 -12.75 18.12 -5.94
C ALA A 71 -12.18 18.38 -4.54
N LEU A 72 -10.90 18.02 -4.39
CA LEU A 72 -10.02 18.48 -3.33
C LEU A 72 -9.21 19.68 -3.85
N ILE A 73 -8.95 20.65 -2.99
CA ILE A 73 -8.10 21.80 -3.28
C ILE A 73 -6.87 21.71 -2.40
N VAL A 74 -5.68 21.67 -3.00
CA VAL A 74 -4.42 21.58 -2.25
C VAL A 74 -3.45 22.63 -2.77
N GLY A 75 -3.10 23.59 -1.92
CA GLY A 75 -2.21 24.69 -2.33
C GLY A 75 -2.74 25.48 -3.54
N GLY A 76 -4.05 25.60 -3.68
CA GLY A 76 -4.71 26.25 -4.81
C GLY A 76 -4.85 25.37 -6.07
N GLN A 77 -4.32 24.15 -6.08
CA GLN A 77 -4.49 23.19 -7.18
C GLN A 77 -5.69 22.29 -6.92
N GLU A 78 -6.46 22.01 -7.98
CA GLU A 78 -7.65 21.17 -7.92
C GLU A 78 -7.33 19.73 -8.30
N VAL A 79 -7.79 18.79 -7.49
CA VAL A 79 -7.72 17.34 -7.73
C VAL A 79 -9.15 16.80 -7.75
N GLY A 80 -9.57 16.18 -8.83
CA GLY A 80 -10.90 15.61 -8.95
C GLY A 80 -11.20 14.60 -7.84
N PHE A 81 -12.46 14.57 -7.39
CA PHE A 81 -12.92 13.65 -6.35
C PHE A 81 -14.19 12.93 -6.79
N SER A 82 -14.28 11.63 -6.48
CA SER A 82 -15.46 10.81 -6.69
C SER A 82 -15.69 9.83 -5.54
N MET A 83 -16.91 9.25 -5.51
CA MET A 83 -17.33 8.28 -4.50
C MET A 83 -17.84 6.97 -5.15
N GLY A 84 -17.21 6.53 -6.23
CA GLY A 84 -17.56 5.31 -6.94
C GLY A 84 -17.29 4.07 -6.09
N ALA A 85 -18.27 3.18 -5.97
CA ALA A 85 -18.18 1.96 -5.17
C ALA A 85 -17.52 0.79 -5.90
N THR A 86 -17.60 0.78 -7.21
CA THR A 86 -16.95 -0.19 -8.11
C THR A 86 -15.93 0.50 -9.00
N LEU A 87 -15.12 -0.26 -9.72
CA LEU A 87 -14.13 0.32 -10.64
C LEU A 87 -14.80 1.00 -11.84
N GLU A 88 -15.96 0.51 -12.22
CA GLU A 88 -16.76 1.01 -13.35
C GLU A 88 -17.50 2.30 -13.01
N ASP A 89 -17.77 2.58 -11.73
CA ASP A 89 -18.42 3.81 -11.27
C ASP A 89 -17.53 5.05 -11.44
N VAL A 90 -16.24 4.82 -11.67
CA VAL A 90 -15.26 5.89 -11.89
C VAL A 90 -14.70 5.77 -13.30
N ASP A 91 -14.98 6.75 -14.14
CA ASP A 91 -14.43 6.80 -15.50
C ASP A 91 -12.98 7.32 -15.48
N TRP A 92 -12.05 6.44 -15.16
CA TRP A 92 -10.61 6.74 -15.08
C TRP A 92 -10.06 7.21 -16.42
N GLY A 93 -10.53 6.59 -17.52
CA GLY A 93 -10.12 6.96 -18.88
C GLY A 93 -10.53 8.35 -19.27
N ALA A 94 -11.80 8.74 -19.04
CA ALA A 94 -12.30 10.11 -19.33
C ALA A 94 -11.59 11.17 -18.47
N LYS A 95 -11.09 10.79 -17.28
CA LYS A 95 -10.28 11.67 -16.42
C LYS A 95 -8.82 11.79 -16.90
N GLY A 96 -8.45 11.06 -17.95
CA GLY A 96 -7.10 11.04 -18.51
C GLY A 96 -6.05 10.46 -17.57
N VAL A 97 -6.44 9.47 -16.77
CA VAL A 97 -5.53 8.78 -15.84
C VAL A 97 -4.71 7.74 -16.58
N ASP A 98 -3.39 7.86 -16.53
CA ASP A 98 -2.45 6.90 -17.11
C ASP A 98 -2.14 5.75 -16.14
N LEU A 99 -2.03 6.06 -14.85
CA LEU A 99 -1.64 5.13 -13.80
C LEU A 99 -2.59 5.27 -12.60
N VAL A 100 -3.10 4.16 -12.10
CA VAL A 100 -3.87 4.13 -10.85
C VAL A 100 -3.02 3.53 -9.73
N VAL A 101 -3.02 4.22 -8.58
CA VAL A 101 -2.56 3.66 -7.30
C VAL A 101 -3.79 3.14 -6.56
N ASP A 102 -3.96 1.83 -6.49
CA ASP A 102 -5.06 1.19 -5.78
C ASP A 102 -4.69 0.96 -4.31
N CYS A 103 -5.35 1.72 -3.45
CA CYS A 103 -5.22 1.65 -1.99
C CYS A 103 -6.52 1.16 -1.32
N THR A 104 -7.44 0.56 -2.08
CA THR A 104 -8.74 0.10 -1.58
C THR A 104 -8.63 -1.11 -0.65
N GLY A 105 -7.60 -1.93 -0.83
CA GLY A 105 -7.45 -3.21 -0.15
C GLY A 105 -8.49 -4.26 -0.57
N ARG A 106 -9.26 -4.01 -1.62
CA ARG A 106 -10.34 -4.90 -2.13
C ARG A 106 -9.92 -5.72 -3.34
N PHE A 107 -9.31 -5.09 -4.32
CA PHE A 107 -8.96 -5.69 -5.61
C PHE A 107 -7.55 -6.28 -5.54
N LYS A 108 -7.46 -7.59 -5.33
CA LYS A 108 -6.18 -8.29 -5.03
C LYS A 108 -5.88 -9.43 -6.00
N THR A 109 -6.48 -9.42 -7.17
CA THR A 109 -6.16 -10.34 -8.26
C THR A 109 -6.08 -9.58 -9.58
N ALA A 110 -5.37 -10.12 -10.57
CA ALA A 110 -5.26 -9.50 -11.88
C ALA A 110 -6.63 -9.32 -12.54
N GLU A 111 -7.51 -10.31 -12.38
CA GLU A 111 -8.87 -10.28 -12.93
C GLU A 111 -9.70 -9.15 -12.29
N ALA A 112 -9.59 -8.96 -10.98
CA ALA A 112 -10.32 -7.90 -10.28
C ALA A 112 -9.84 -6.50 -10.65
N LEU A 113 -8.62 -6.36 -11.18
CA LEU A 113 -8.03 -5.11 -11.62
C LEU A 113 -8.25 -4.83 -13.13
N GLN A 114 -8.76 -5.82 -13.87
CA GLN A 114 -8.98 -5.72 -15.32
C GLN A 114 -9.80 -4.50 -15.74
N PRO A 115 -10.86 -4.08 -15.02
CA PRO A 115 -11.66 -2.92 -15.41
C PRO A 115 -10.87 -1.60 -15.50
N TYR A 116 -9.73 -1.44 -14.82
CA TYR A 116 -8.87 -0.28 -15.02
C TYR A 116 -8.31 -0.24 -16.45
N PHE A 117 -7.79 -1.37 -16.93
CA PHE A 117 -7.19 -1.47 -18.26
C PHE A 117 -8.23 -1.33 -19.38
N GLU A 118 -9.44 -1.84 -19.18
CA GLU A 118 -10.57 -1.68 -20.10
C GLU A 118 -10.97 -0.21 -20.27
N GLN A 119 -10.72 0.62 -19.27
CA GLN A 119 -10.92 2.06 -19.30
C GLN A 119 -9.72 2.85 -19.86
N GLY A 120 -8.65 2.18 -20.27
CA GLY A 120 -7.47 2.82 -20.87
C GLY A 120 -6.35 3.19 -19.88
N VAL A 121 -6.47 2.82 -18.61
CA VAL A 121 -5.36 2.93 -17.65
C VAL A 121 -4.23 2.01 -18.09
N LYS A 122 -3.01 2.49 -18.08
CA LYS A 122 -1.85 1.75 -18.62
C LYS A 122 -1.14 0.92 -17.58
N LYS A 123 -1.14 1.37 -16.32
CA LYS A 123 -0.45 0.71 -15.21
C LYS A 123 -1.27 0.82 -13.94
N VAL A 124 -1.17 -0.20 -13.10
CA VAL A 124 -1.77 -0.21 -11.77
C VAL A 124 -0.71 -0.54 -10.73
N VAL A 125 -0.58 0.30 -9.71
CA VAL A 125 0.23 0.06 -8.53
C VAL A 125 -0.70 -0.25 -7.36
N VAL A 126 -0.61 -1.44 -6.80
CA VAL A 126 -1.47 -1.86 -5.68
C VAL A 126 -0.70 -1.74 -4.36
N SER A 127 -1.32 -1.14 -3.36
CA SER A 127 -0.74 -0.97 -2.01
C SER A 127 -0.76 -2.26 -1.16
N ALA A 128 -1.10 -3.40 -1.75
CA ALA A 128 -1.17 -4.71 -1.10
C ALA A 128 -0.64 -5.78 -2.05
N PRO A 129 -0.17 -6.93 -1.54
CA PRO A 129 0.28 -8.02 -2.38
C PRO A 129 -0.83 -8.55 -3.30
N VAL A 130 -0.45 -8.84 -4.55
CA VAL A 130 -1.32 -9.46 -5.57
C VAL A 130 -0.59 -10.71 -6.08
N PRO A 131 -1.28 -11.84 -6.28
CA PRO A 131 -0.68 -13.03 -6.87
C PRO A 131 -0.14 -12.79 -8.29
N SER A 132 0.70 -13.72 -8.79
CA SER A 132 1.10 -13.73 -10.20
C SER A 132 -0.11 -13.54 -11.12
N PRO A 133 -0.01 -12.75 -12.22
CA PRO A 133 1.24 -12.25 -12.82
C PRO A 133 1.75 -10.90 -12.27
N ALA A 134 1.15 -10.36 -11.22
CA ALA A 134 1.63 -9.09 -10.64
C ALA A 134 3.05 -9.21 -10.07
N LEU A 135 3.85 -8.17 -10.26
CA LEU A 135 5.18 -8.08 -9.67
C LEU A 135 5.11 -7.42 -8.31
N ASN A 136 5.37 -8.19 -7.24
CA ASN A 136 5.45 -7.67 -5.89
C ASN A 136 6.85 -7.11 -5.64
N LEU A 137 6.96 -5.77 -5.57
CA LEU A 137 8.24 -5.07 -5.46
C LEU A 137 8.57 -4.67 -4.03
N VAL A 138 9.82 -4.84 -3.68
CA VAL A 138 10.49 -4.15 -2.56
C VAL A 138 11.65 -3.36 -3.14
N TYR A 139 11.55 -2.03 -3.07
CA TYR A 139 12.55 -1.14 -3.64
C TYR A 139 13.94 -1.36 -3.01
N GLY A 140 14.98 -1.39 -3.85
CA GLY A 140 16.34 -1.71 -3.45
C GLY A 140 16.62 -3.21 -3.24
N VAL A 141 15.61 -4.07 -3.39
CA VAL A 141 15.75 -5.52 -3.26
C VAL A 141 15.54 -6.23 -4.59
N ASN A 142 14.36 -6.08 -5.20
CA ASN A 142 13.99 -6.76 -6.44
C ASN A 142 13.37 -5.84 -7.50
N ASP A 143 13.48 -4.52 -7.35
CA ASP A 143 12.99 -3.52 -8.30
C ASP A 143 13.65 -3.61 -9.68
N HIS A 144 14.87 -4.16 -9.75
CA HIS A 144 15.55 -4.45 -11.02
C HIS A 144 14.82 -5.48 -11.90
N LEU A 145 13.86 -6.23 -11.33
CA LEU A 145 13.02 -7.15 -12.10
C LEU A 145 11.89 -6.46 -12.86
N TYR A 146 11.64 -5.17 -12.58
CA TYR A 146 10.58 -4.45 -13.26
C TYR A 146 10.91 -4.22 -14.74
N ASP A 147 10.04 -4.74 -15.59
CA ASP A 147 10.04 -4.50 -17.03
C ASP A 147 8.74 -3.79 -17.41
N PRO A 148 8.80 -2.54 -17.85
CA PRO A 148 7.60 -1.77 -18.22
C PRO A 148 6.81 -2.36 -19.40
N ALA A 149 7.44 -3.18 -20.23
CA ALA A 149 6.78 -3.85 -21.35
C ALA A 149 5.97 -5.08 -20.93
N VAL A 150 6.30 -5.67 -19.77
CA VAL A 150 5.70 -6.93 -19.29
C VAL A 150 4.79 -6.69 -18.10
N HIS A 151 5.21 -5.85 -17.15
CA HIS A 151 4.52 -5.68 -15.88
C HIS A 151 3.53 -4.52 -15.92
N GLU A 152 2.26 -4.85 -16.13
CA GLU A 152 1.16 -3.87 -16.06
C GLU A 152 0.68 -3.65 -14.64
N ILE A 153 0.74 -4.69 -13.79
CA ILE A 153 0.38 -4.65 -12.37
C ILE A 153 1.64 -4.81 -11.54
N VAL A 154 1.90 -3.82 -10.71
CA VAL A 154 3.00 -3.82 -9.75
C VAL A 154 2.42 -3.57 -8.37
N THR A 155 3.01 -4.16 -7.34
CA THR A 155 2.58 -3.91 -5.97
C THR A 155 3.73 -3.38 -5.12
N ALA A 156 3.39 -2.64 -4.07
CA ALA A 156 4.34 -2.25 -3.03
C ALA A 156 4.55 -3.37 -1.98
N ALA A 157 4.17 -4.62 -2.29
CA ALA A 157 4.21 -5.76 -1.36
C ALA A 157 3.45 -5.47 -0.05
N SER A 158 3.98 -5.92 1.10
CA SER A 158 3.41 -5.62 2.42
C SER A 158 4.40 -4.83 3.29
N CYS A 159 3.89 -4.14 4.31
CA CYS A 159 4.71 -3.37 5.24
C CYS A 159 5.81 -4.23 5.89
N THR A 160 5.46 -5.40 6.40
CA THR A 160 6.43 -6.32 7.03
C THR A 160 7.42 -6.88 6.00
N THR A 161 6.99 -7.17 4.77
CA THR A 161 7.89 -7.61 3.69
C THR A 161 8.89 -6.51 3.32
N ASN A 162 8.46 -5.26 3.25
CA ASN A 162 9.36 -4.12 3.02
C ASN A 162 10.39 -3.94 4.14
N CYS A 163 10.04 -4.26 5.38
CA CYS A 163 10.97 -4.25 6.51
C CYS A 163 11.96 -5.43 6.44
N LEU A 164 11.46 -6.64 6.22
CA LEU A 164 12.23 -7.88 6.34
C LEU A 164 13.11 -8.15 5.11
N ALA A 165 12.65 -7.87 3.90
CA ALA A 165 13.36 -8.24 2.68
C ALA A 165 14.76 -7.61 2.57
N PRO A 166 14.99 -6.31 2.88
CA PRO A 166 16.34 -5.75 2.87
C PRO A 166 17.28 -6.42 3.88
N VAL A 167 16.76 -6.77 5.06
CA VAL A 167 17.54 -7.46 6.10
C VAL A 167 17.91 -8.86 5.64
N VAL A 168 16.94 -9.62 5.13
CA VAL A 168 17.18 -10.96 4.58
C VAL A 168 18.18 -10.92 3.43
N LYS A 169 18.06 -9.95 2.52
CA LYS A 169 19.01 -9.76 1.41
C LYS A 169 20.43 -9.68 1.91
N VAL A 170 20.70 -8.75 2.81
CA VAL A 170 22.07 -8.53 3.33
C VAL A 170 22.57 -9.76 4.09
N MET A 171 21.77 -10.34 4.97
CA MET A 171 22.16 -11.48 5.79
C MET A 171 22.38 -12.73 4.92
N HIS A 172 21.50 -12.98 3.96
CA HIS A 172 21.61 -14.14 3.09
C HIS A 172 22.81 -14.04 2.13
N GLU A 173 23.02 -12.89 1.51
CA GLU A 173 24.14 -12.66 0.58
C GLU A 173 25.51 -12.68 1.29
N LYS A 174 25.58 -12.16 2.52
CA LYS A 174 26.86 -11.97 3.22
C LYS A 174 27.27 -13.16 4.08
N ILE A 175 26.34 -13.80 4.76
CA ILE A 175 26.63 -14.88 5.72
C ILE A 175 25.84 -16.16 5.47
N GLY A 176 24.81 -16.10 4.61
CA GLY A 176 23.91 -17.21 4.32
C GLY A 176 22.91 -17.49 5.46
N ILE A 177 21.71 -17.88 5.08
CA ILE A 177 20.65 -18.27 5.99
C ILE A 177 20.32 -19.74 5.76
N LEU A 178 20.49 -20.58 6.77
CA LEU A 178 20.09 -21.98 6.71
C LEU A 178 18.60 -22.15 7.01
N ARG A 179 18.12 -21.49 8.06
CA ARG A 179 16.72 -21.43 8.48
C ARG A 179 16.52 -20.26 9.41
N GLY A 180 15.28 -19.80 9.56
CA GLY A 180 14.98 -18.69 10.44
C GLY A 180 13.51 -18.54 10.77
N SER A 181 13.23 -17.71 11.77
CA SER A 181 11.90 -17.33 12.17
C SER A 181 11.84 -15.83 12.43
N MET A 182 10.72 -15.20 12.05
CA MET A 182 10.48 -13.79 12.33
C MET A 182 9.26 -13.60 13.21
N THR A 183 9.35 -12.65 14.11
CA THR A 183 8.22 -12.15 14.88
C THR A 183 8.04 -10.67 14.57
N THR A 184 6.87 -10.26 14.11
CA THR A 184 6.56 -8.84 13.99
C THR A 184 5.63 -8.41 15.12
N ILE A 185 6.11 -7.51 15.96
CA ILE A 185 5.32 -6.76 16.93
C ILE A 185 4.70 -5.61 16.16
N HIS A 186 3.44 -5.80 15.78
CA HIS A 186 2.83 -5.08 14.66
C HIS A 186 1.81 -4.07 15.13
N ASP A 187 1.86 -2.88 14.55
CA ASP A 187 0.85 -1.85 14.77
C ASP A 187 -0.55 -2.29 14.32
N ILE A 188 -1.56 -1.50 14.69
CA ILE A 188 -2.94 -1.76 14.28
C ILE A 188 -3.14 -1.43 12.80
N THR A 189 -4.02 -2.22 12.18
CA THR A 189 -4.52 -1.97 10.82
C THR A 189 -6.04 -2.09 10.82
N ASN A 190 -6.69 -1.88 9.68
CA ASN A 190 -8.14 -2.04 9.55
C ASN A 190 -8.66 -3.47 9.83
N THR A 191 -7.77 -4.44 10.03
CA THR A 191 -8.15 -5.81 10.42
C THR A 191 -8.33 -5.99 11.92
N GLN A 192 -7.92 -5.03 12.74
CA GLN A 192 -8.17 -4.99 14.17
C GLN A 192 -9.44 -4.21 14.47
N THR A 193 -9.99 -4.43 15.67
CA THR A 193 -11.20 -3.76 16.14
C THR A 193 -10.96 -3.05 17.47
N ILE A 194 -11.59 -1.91 17.68
CA ILE A 194 -11.51 -1.13 18.93
C ILE A 194 -12.34 -1.80 20.01
N VAL A 195 -13.52 -2.30 19.67
CA VAL A 195 -14.41 -3.08 20.54
C VAL A 195 -14.62 -4.47 19.93
N ASP A 196 -15.02 -5.45 20.74
CA ASP A 196 -15.28 -6.81 20.27
C ASP A 196 -16.25 -6.80 19.08
N LYS A 197 -15.86 -7.47 17.99
CA LYS A 197 -16.63 -7.51 16.75
C LYS A 197 -16.41 -8.83 16.02
N GLY A 198 -17.45 -9.34 15.37
CA GLY A 198 -17.35 -10.58 14.58
C GLY A 198 -16.22 -10.58 13.54
N HIS A 199 -15.39 -11.64 13.57
CA HIS A 199 -14.32 -11.89 12.63
C HIS A 199 -14.09 -13.39 12.49
N LYS A 200 -13.70 -13.87 11.30
CA LYS A 200 -13.44 -15.31 11.05
C LYS A 200 -12.27 -15.87 11.86
N ASP A 201 -11.26 -15.07 12.16
CA ASP A 201 -10.22 -15.38 13.15
C ASP A 201 -10.65 -14.79 14.48
N LEU A 202 -11.00 -15.66 15.45
CA LEU A 202 -11.53 -15.27 16.74
C LEU A 202 -10.56 -14.40 17.57
N ARG A 203 -9.26 -14.51 17.32
CA ARG A 203 -8.27 -13.65 17.96
C ARG A 203 -8.42 -12.20 17.50
N ARG A 204 -8.73 -11.97 16.23
CA ARG A 204 -8.98 -10.64 15.63
C ARG A 204 -10.38 -10.09 15.97
N ALA A 205 -11.26 -10.90 16.55
CA ALA A 205 -12.58 -10.46 16.99
C ALA A 205 -12.53 -9.67 18.31
N ARG A 206 -11.40 -9.72 19.00
CA ARG A 206 -11.22 -9.09 20.32
C ARG A 206 -10.71 -7.67 20.21
N ALA A 207 -11.13 -6.83 21.16
CA ALA A 207 -10.70 -5.45 21.29
C ALA A 207 -9.18 -5.35 21.47
N LEU A 208 -8.50 -4.67 20.57
CA LEU A 208 -7.04 -4.57 20.57
C LEU A 208 -6.51 -3.69 21.69
N GLY A 209 -7.25 -2.65 22.11
CA GLY A 209 -6.78 -1.63 23.06
C GLY A 209 -6.33 -2.16 24.44
N HIS A 210 -6.60 -3.42 24.76
CA HIS A 210 -6.32 -4.03 26.06
C HIS A 210 -5.44 -5.27 26.00
N SER A 211 -5.05 -5.74 24.81
CA SER A 211 -4.39 -7.04 24.70
C SER A 211 -3.38 -7.07 23.55
N LEU A 212 -2.38 -7.92 23.71
CA LEU A 212 -1.57 -8.39 22.60
C LEU A 212 -2.37 -9.44 21.84
N ILE A 213 -2.44 -9.33 20.51
CA ILE A 213 -3.23 -10.26 19.68
C ILE A 213 -2.30 -11.01 18.74
N PRO A 214 -1.97 -12.29 19.03
CA PRO A 214 -1.21 -13.13 18.13
C PRO A 214 -2.01 -13.38 16.84
N THR A 215 -1.35 -13.27 15.69
CA THR A 215 -1.96 -13.52 14.39
C THR A 215 -0.96 -14.19 13.45
N THR A 216 -1.46 -14.77 12.38
CA THR A 216 -0.62 -15.20 11.27
C THR A 216 -0.10 -14.00 10.49
N THR A 217 1.03 -14.19 9.81
CA THR A 217 1.56 -13.25 8.82
C THR A 217 1.97 -14.00 7.56
N GLY A 218 1.69 -13.43 6.41
CA GLY A 218 2.14 -13.95 5.11
C GLY A 218 3.57 -13.56 4.74
N SER A 219 4.24 -12.75 5.57
CA SER A 219 5.51 -12.12 5.20
C SER A 219 6.66 -13.12 5.06
N ALA A 220 6.73 -14.17 5.89
CA ALA A 220 7.73 -15.21 5.72
C ALA A 220 7.59 -15.93 4.36
N LYS A 221 6.35 -16.21 3.93
CA LYS A 221 6.08 -16.76 2.60
C LYS A 221 6.37 -15.74 1.48
N ALA A 222 6.06 -14.47 1.68
CA ALA A 222 6.34 -13.44 0.70
C ALA A 222 7.85 -13.26 0.45
N ILE A 223 8.68 -13.38 1.49
CA ILE A 223 10.14 -13.36 1.36
C ILE A 223 10.65 -14.50 0.47
N THR A 224 10.04 -15.67 0.55
CA THR A 224 10.46 -16.82 -0.30
C THR A 224 10.03 -16.67 -1.77
N GLN A 225 9.15 -15.74 -2.10
CA GLN A 225 8.88 -15.36 -3.48
C GLN A 225 9.99 -14.46 -4.05
N ILE A 226 10.65 -13.67 -3.19
CA ILE A 226 11.79 -12.81 -3.56
C ILE A 226 13.09 -13.63 -3.56
N PHE A 227 13.25 -14.54 -2.59
CA PHE A 227 14.40 -15.42 -2.42
C PHE A 227 13.93 -16.89 -2.45
N PRO A 228 13.71 -17.47 -3.65
CA PRO A 228 13.16 -18.83 -3.78
C PRO A 228 13.98 -19.93 -3.08
N GLU A 229 15.27 -19.74 -2.93
CA GLU A 229 16.21 -20.66 -2.24
C GLU A 229 15.96 -20.76 -0.73
N LEU A 230 15.18 -19.83 -0.16
CA LEU A 230 14.75 -19.83 1.23
C LEU A 230 13.36 -20.48 1.43
N THR A 231 12.79 -21.07 0.38
CA THR A 231 11.50 -21.76 0.47
C THR A 231 11.57 -22.92 1.47
N GLY A 232 10.64 -22.94 2.42
CA GLY A 232 10.58 -23.93 3.50
C GLY A 232 11.57 -23.70 4.64
N LYS A 233 12.43 -22.69 4.55
CA LYS A 233 13.46 -22.38 5.57
C LYS A 233 13.04 -21.26 6.52
N LEU A 234 12.03 -20.45 6.15
CA LEU A 234 11.58 -19.32 6.94
C LEU A 234 10.17 -19.54 7.45
N ASN A 235 9.95 -19.17 8.70
CA ASN A 235 8.64 -19.15 9.34
C ASN A 235 8.41 -17.80 10.03
N GLY A 236 7.18 -17.51 10.46
CA GLY A 236 6.92 -16.28 11.17
C GLY A 236 5.48 -16.13 11.66
N HIS A 237 5.33 -15.24 12.62
CA HIS A 237 4.03 -14.84 13.16
C HIS A 237 4.05 -13.34 13.52
N ALA A 238 2.86 -12.81 13.78
CA ALA A 238 2.68 -11.44 14.20
C ALA A 238 2.03 -11.39 15.59
N VAL A 239 2.39 -10.37 16.35
CA VAL A 239 1.68 -9.98 17.58
C VAL A 239 1.20 -8.54 17.37
N ARG A 240 -0.11 -8.34 17.26
CA ARG A 240 -0.71 -7.00 17.13
C ARG A 240 -0.71 -6.31 18.50
N VAL A 241 -0.31 -5.03 18.50
CA VAL A 241 -0.18 -4.20 19.70
C VAL A 241 -0.94 -2.89 19.50
N PRO A 242 -1.39 -2.23 20.57
CA PRO A 242 -2.19 -1.00 20.49
C PRO A 242 -1.35 0.23 20.16
N LEU A 243 -0.65 0.19 19.03
CA LEU A 243 0.11 1.29 18.46
C LEU A 243 -0.48 1.69 17.11
N LEU A 244 -0.57 2.99 16.85
CA LEU A 244 -1.10 3.50 15.58
C LEU A 244 -0.11 3.44 14.43
N ASN A 245 1.18 3.41 14.73
CA ASN A 245 2.22 3.51 13.72
C ASN A 245 3.52 2.88 14.19
N ALA A 246 4.22 2.31 13.24
CA ALA A 246 5.47 1.58 13.35
C ALA A 246 5.35 0.21 14.03
N SER A 247 6.06 -0.73 13.45
CA SER A 247 6.17 -2.11 13.93
C SER A 247 7.64 -2.45 14.16
N LEU A 248 7.90 -3.42 15.02
CA LEU A 248 9.24 -3.98 15.23
C LEU A 248 9.26 -5.40 14.71
N THR A 249 10.23 -5.72 13.88
CA THR A 249 10.45 -7.08 13.39
C THR A 249 11.71 -7.66 14.02
N ASP A 250 11.54 -8.75 14.76
CA ASP A 250 12.63 -9.57 15.28
C ASP A 250 12.86 -10.76 14.33
N PHE A 251 14.09 -10.90 13.83
CA PHE A 251 14.47 -11.95 12.91
C PHE A 251 15.62 -12.78 13.48
N VAL A 252 15.33 -14.00 13.85
CA VAL A 252 16.29 -14.99 14.36
C VAL A 252 16.56 -16.03 13.29
N PHE A 253 17.82 -16.29 13.01
CA PHE A 253 18.20 -17.25 11.97
C PHE A 253 19.52 -17.98 12.32
N GLU A 254 19.69 -19.15 11.72
CA GLU A 254 20.92 -19.89 11.75
C GLU A 254 21.77 -19.51 10.53
N ALA A 255 22.96 -19.01 10.79
CA ALA A 255 23.90 -18.61 9.75
C ALA A 255 24.61 -19.82 9.14
N ALA A 256 24.91 -19.75 7.85
CA ALA A 256 25.68 -20.79 7.15
C ALA A 256 27.18 -20.67 7.38
N ARG A 257 27.66 -19.47 7.73
CA ARG A 257 29.08 -19.16 7.98
C ARG A 257 29.25 -17.97 8.91
#